data_dbf956ebf4d22c5a10e7d327ff4afc2e
#
_entry.id   dbf956ebf4d22c5a10e7d327ff4afc2e
#
_cell.length_a   1.000
_cell.length_b   1.000
_cell.length_c   1.000
_cell.angle_alpha   90.00
_cell.angle_beta   90.00
_cell.angle_gamma   90.00
#
_symmetry.space_group_name_H-M   'P 1'
#
loop_
_entity.id
_entity.type
_entity.pdbx_description
1 polymer ?
#
loop_
_entity_poly.entity_id
_entity_poly.type
_entity_poly.pdbx_seq_one_letter_code
_entity_poly.pdbx_strand_id
1 'polypeptide(L)'
;MMATAGAVAATVMTPEQARAQALARVDYPANRLANIADLEVNEPMDIAYPDADSPGVLLKFGQAVEGGVGPDGDIVAFSVLCPHKGWLMSYSPTDKTLNCPGHHSRFDCEVGGQQIWGHATSNLAQFLLRVDDQGDIHAEGVDELIYGRLSNVL
;
A
#
# COMPACT_ATOMS: atom_id res chain seq x y z
N MET A 1 38.83 20.21 24.87
CA MET A 1 37.73 19.63 24.07
C MET A 1 36.41 20.02 24.75
N MET A 2 35.68 20.99 24.19
CA MET A 2 34.39 21.42 24.71
C MET A 2 33.32 20.73 23.85
N ALA A 3 32.49 19.89 24.51
CA ALA A 3 31.36 19.25 23.88
C ALA A 3 30.18 20.24 23.90
N THR A 4 29.73 20.68 22.73
CA THR A 4 28.50 21.44 22.57
C THR A 4 27.31 20.50 22.55
N ALA A 5 26.54 20.50 23.64
CA ALA A 5 25.24 19.81 23.69
C ALA A 5 24.24 20.61 22.82
N GLY A 6 23.86 20.04 21.68
CA GLY A 6 22.77 20.55 20.85
C GLY A 6 21.43 20.35 21.54
N ALA A 7 20.76 21.42 21.95
CA ALA A 7 19.40 21.38 22.45
C ALA A 7 18.44 21.09 21.27
N VAL A 8 17.77 19.96 21.29
CA VAL A 8 16.64 19.68 20.37
C VAL A 8 15.45 20.47 20.90
N ALA A 9 15.08 21.55 20.20
CA ALA A 9 13.88 22.32 20.51
C ALA A 9 12.65 21.46 20.18
N ALA A 10 11.92 21.00 21.18
CA ALA A 10 10.61 20.40 21.01
C ALA A 10 9.64 21.50 20.51
N THR A 11 9.20 21.40 19.28
CA THR A 11 8.20 22.32 18.73
C THR A 11 6.84 21.99 19.36
N VAL A 12 6.38 22.83 20.28
CA VAL A 12 5.04 22.72 20.88
C VAL A 12 4.04 23.23 19.83
N MET A 13 3.16 22.34 19.37
CA MET A 13 2.11 22.70 18.43
C MET A 13 1.02 23.50 19.11
N THR A 14 0.49 24.51 18.43
CA THR A 14 -0.68 25.25 18.91
C THR A 14 -1.94 24.36 18.84
N PRO A 15 -2.97 24.62 19.66
CA PRO A 15 -4.24 23.87 19.60
C PRO A 15 -4.90 23.91 18.21
N GLU A 16 -4.69 24.99 17.46
CA GLU A 16 -5.21 25.16 16.10
C GLU A 16 -4.44 24.27 15.09
N GLN A 17 -3.12 24.19 15.21
CA GLN A 17 -2.29 23.29 14.40
C GLN A 17 -2.62 21.82 14.70
N ALA A 18 -2.81 21.46 15.98
CA ALA A 18 -3.23 20.12 16.39
C ALA A 18 -4.62 19.76 15.84
N ARG A 19 -5.55 20.73 15.84
CA ARG A 19 -6.90 20.55 15.27
C ARG A 19 -6.87 20.43 13.75
N ALA A 20 -6.03 21.22 13.06
CA ALA A 20 -5.85 21.11 11.61
C ALA A 20 -5.26 19.78 11.20
N GLN A 21 -4.29 19.25 11.95
CA GLN A 21 -3.74 17.91 11.71
C GLN A 21 -4.77 16.80 12.01
N ALA A 22 -5.56 16.93 13.05
CA ALA A 22 -6.62 15.98 13.37
C ALA A 22 -7.73 15.96 12.29
N LEU A 23 -8.04 17.11 11.67
CA LEU A 23 -8.99 17.20 10.57
C LEU A 23 -8.44 16.64 9.24
N ALA A 24 -7.11 16.59 9.08
CA ALA A 24 -6.45 16.03 7.91
C ALA A 24 -6.16 14.51 8.05
N ARG A 25 -6.37 13.94 9.25
CA ARG A 25 -6.14 12.52 9.49
C ARG A 25 -7.34 11.72 9.02
N VAL A 26 -7.13 10.90 8.02
CA VAL A 26 -8.09 9.87 7.61
C VAL A 26 -7.88 8.65 8.50
N ASP A 27 -8.89 8.27 9.28
CA ASP A 27 -8.83 7.07 10.12
C ASP A 27 -9.24 5.85 9.28
N TYR A 28 -8.25 5.10 8.82
CA TYR A 28 -8.47 3.85 8.10
C TYR A 28 -8.84 2.72 9.06
N PRO A 29 -9.73 1.79 8.65
CA PRO A 29 -9.99 0.59 9.43
C PRO A 29 -8.77 -0.33 9.42
N ALA A 30 -8.48 -0.99 10.56
CA ALA A 30 -7.47 -2.04 10.63
C ALA A 30 -8.14 -3.38 10.28
N ASN A 31 -8.05 -3.79 9.01
CA ASN A 31 -8.67 -5.02 8.52
C ASN A 31 -7.64 -6.15 8.43
N ARG A 32 -7.94 -7.29 9.08
CA ARG A 32 -7.17 -8.51 8.87
C ARG A 32 -7.44 -9.03 7.45
N LEU A 33 -6.38 -9.25 6.68
CA LEU A 33 -6.45 -9.74 5.31
C LEU A 33 -6.21 -11.25 5.21
N ALA A 34 -5.14 -11.75 5.82
CA ALA A 34 -4.67 -13.14 5.73
C ALA A 34 -3.70 -13.45 6.89
N ASN A 35 -3.15 -14.65 6.90
CA ASN A 35 -1.96 -14.98 7.70
C ASN A 35 -0.78 -15.26 6.77
N ILE A 36 0.46 -14.99 7.20
CA ILE A 36 1.68 -15.26 6.41
C ILE A 36 1.74 -16.72 5.94
N ALA A 37 1.25 -17.66 6.77
CA ALA A 37 1.24 -19.08 6.47
C ALA A 37 0.31 -19.46 5.30
N ASP A 38 -0.64 -18.60 4.95
CA ASP A 38 -1.59 -18.80 3.85
C ASP A 38 -1.00 -18.34 2.49
N LEU A 39 0.16 -17.65 2.51
CA LEU A 39 0.75 -17.06 1.31
C LEU A 39 1.81 -17.96 0.69
N GLU A 40 1.69 -18.20 -0.61
CA GLU A 40 2.73 -18.80 -1.44
C GLU A 40 3.57 -17.72 -2.13
N VAL A 41 4.86 -18.00 -2.32
CA VAL A 41 5.77 -17.06 -2.99
C VAL A 41 5.38 -16.88 -4.45
N ASN A 42 5.22 -15.62 -4.84
CA ASN A 42 4.88 -15.20 -6.21
C ASN A 42 3.48 -15.64 -6.70
N GLU A 43 2.58 -16.04 -5.78
CA GLU A 43 1.18 -16.34 -6.06
C GLU A 43 0.29 -15.22 -5.53
N PRO A 44 -0.61 -14.67 -6.37
CA PRO A 44 -1.51 -13.60 -5.95
C PRO A 44 -2.66 -14.12 -5.09
N MET A 45 -2.97 -13.42 -4.00
CA MET A 45 -4.16 -13.66 -3.19
C MET A 45 -5.11 -12.46 -3.33
N ASP A 46 -6.34 -12.70 -3.77
CA ASP A 46 -7.36 -11.66 -3.87
C ASP A 46 -7.80 -11.20 -2.48
N ILE A 47 -7.86 -9.90 -2.30
CA ILE A 47 -8.28 -9.22 -1.07
C ILE A 47 -9.19 -8.04 -1.39
N ALA A 48 -9.75 -7.41 -0.37
CA ALA A 48 -10.44 -6.12 -0.50
C ALA A 48 -10.08 -5.21 0.69
N TYR A 49 -9.78 -3.93 0.42
CA TYR A 49 -9.46 -2.93 1.43
C TYR A 49 -9.60 -1.51 0.88
N PRO A 50 -10.13 -0.53 1.62
CA PRO A 50 -10.61 -0.60 3.01
C PRO A 50 -12.00 -1.22 3.20
N ASP A 51 -12.70 -1.52 2.13
CA ASP A 51 -14.03 -2.10 2.09
C ASP A 51 -14.17 -3.12 0.94
N ALA A 52 -15.34 -3.78 0.85
CA ALA A 52 -15.59 -4.84 -0.13
C ALA A 52 -15.62 -4.35 -1.60
N ASP A 53 -15.83 -3.05 -1.83
CA ASP A 53 -15.86 -2.44 -3.16
C ASP A 53 -14.48 -1.96 -3.63
N SER A 54 -13.43 -2.26 -2.86
CA SER A 54 -12.03 -1.90 -3.15
C SER A 54 -11.19 -3.16 -3.38
N PRO A 55 -11.27 -3.79 -4.57
CA PRO A 55 -10.52 -5.00 -4.84
C PRO A 55 -9.01 -4.73 -4.87
N GLY A 56 -8.27 -5.66 -4.33
CA GLY A 56 -6.82 -5.62 -4.24
C GLY A 56 -6.18 -6.99 -4.35
N VAL A 57 -4.88 -7.01 -4.38
CA VAL A 57 -4.06 -8.21 -4.39
C VAL A 57 -3.00 -8.15 -3.31
N LEU A 58 -2.82 -9.24 -2.58
CA LEU A 58 -1.77 -9.46 -1.61
C LEU A 58 -0.73 -10.40 -2.23
N LEU A 59 0.55 -10.03 -2.15
CA LEU A 59 1.66 -10.70 -2.80
C LEU A 59 2.79 -10.96 -1.80
N LYS A 60 3.45 -12.11 -1.91
CA LYS A 60 4.68 -12.45 -1.21
C LYS A 60 5.78 -12.76 -2.22
N PHE A 61 6.95 -12.13 -2.10
CA PHE A 61 8.01 -12.25 -3.11
C PHE A 61 9.17 -13.18 -2.71
N GLY A 62 9.29 -13.55 -1.42
CA GLY A 62 10.41 -14.36 -0.91
C GLY A 62 11.73 -13.59 -0.84
N GLN A 63 11.73 -12.31 -1.10
CA GLN A 63 12.85 -11.37 -0.96
C GLN A 63 12.31 -9.98 -0.63
N ALA A 64 13.08 -9.19 0.10
CA ALA A 64 12.67 -7.85 0.48
C ALA A 64 12.36 -6.97 -0.73
N VAL A 65 11.24 -6.23 -0.66
CA VAL A 65 10.75 -5.33 -1.70
C VAL A 65 10.38 -3.97 -1.11
N GLU A 66 10.22 -2.95 -1.94
CA GLU A 66 9.84 -1.61 -1.49
C GLU A 66 8.45 -1.61 -0.83
N GLY A 67 8.38 -1.04 0.39
CA GLY A 67 7.15 -1.03 1.19
C GLY A 67 6.73 -2.40 1.75
N GLY A 68 7.58 -3.42 1.58
CA GLY A 68 7.31 -4.77 2.06
C GLY A 68 7.33 -4.89 3.58
N VAL A 69 6.44 -5.74 4.12
CA VAL A 69 6.33 -6.04 5.55
C VAL A 69 6.59 -7.52 5.82
N GLY A 70 6.51 -7.91 7.10
CA GLY A 70 6.79 -9.27 7.54
C GLY A 70 8.26 -9.50 7.86
N PRO A 71 8.64 -10.71 8.32
CA PRO A 71 10.00 -11.03 8.75
C PRO A 71 11.06 -10.80 7.67
N ASP A 72 10.70 -11.06 6.42
CA ASP A 72 11.59 -10.96 5.26
C ASP A 72 11.41 -9.65 4.48
N GLY A 73 10.44 -8.78 4.88
CA GLY A 73 10.13 -7.53 4.17
C GLY A 73 9.62 -7.76 2.74
N ASP A 74 8.92 -8.86 2.50
CA ASP A 74 8.60 -9.40 1.19
C ASP A 74 7.10 -9.42 0.86
N ILE A 75 6.25 -8.90 1.76
CA ILE A 75 4.79 -8.92 1.63
C ILE A 75 4.28 -7.52 1.34
N VAL A 76 3.58 -7.35 0.22
CA VAL A 76 2.97 -6.09 -0.22
C VAL A 76 1.54 -6.32 -0.69
N ALA A 77 0.73 -5.26 -0.73
CA ALA A 77 -0.60 -5.31 -1.30
C ALA A 77 -0.93 -4.03 -2.08
N PHE A 78 -1.69 -4.20 -3.15
CA PHE A 78 -2.05 -3.10 -4.05
C PHE A 78 -3.52 -3.16 -4.44
N SER A 79 -4.10 -2.00 -4.75
CA SER A 79 -5.36 -1.96 -5.49
C SER A 79 -5.16 -2.54 -6.89
N VAL A 80 -6.11 -3.36 -7.35
CA VAL A 80 -6.10 -3.88 -8.73
C VAL A 80 -6.90 -3.00 -9.70
N LEU A 81 -7.37 -1.83 -9.25
CA LEU A 81 -8.01 -0.84 -10.11
C LEU A 81 -6.96 0.04 -10.77
N CYS A 82 -6.89 -0.01 -12.12
CA CYS A 82 -5.94 0.79 -12.88
C CYS A 82 -6.20 2.30 -12.65
N PRO A 83 -5.20 3.08 -12.20
CA PRO A 83 -5.38 4.50 -11.91
C PRO A 83 -5.72 5.34 -13.15
N HIS A 84 -5.52 4.81 -14.36
CA HIS A 84 -5.91 5.52 -15.58
C HIS A 84 -7.42 5.58 -15.80
N LYS A 85 -8.14 4.43 -15.76
CA LYS A 85 -9.59 4.33 -16.06
C LYS A 85 -10.31 3.25 -15.24
N GLY A 86 -9.75 2.78 -14.14
CA GLY A 86 -10.41 1.86 -13.22
C GLY A 86 -10.61 0.43 -13.74
N TRP A 87 -9.92 0.03 -14.81
CA TRP A 87 -9.99 -1.34 -15.29
C TRP A 87 -9.33 -2.28 -14.29
N LEU A 88 -9.93 -3.45 -14.08
CA LEU A 88 -9.32 -4.51 -13.27
C LEU A 88 -8.06 -5.02 -13.97
N MET A 89 -6.97 -5.08 -13.21
CA MET A 89 -5.68 -5.55 -13.66
C MET A 89 -5.44 -6.99 -13.26
N SER A 90 -4.54 -7.66 -13.98
CA SER A 90 -4.10 -9.02 -13.70
C SER A 90 -2.63 -9.03 -13.31
N TYR A 91 -2.28 -9.85 -12.30
CA TYR A 91 -0.89 -10.08 -11.92
C TYR A 91 -0.20 -11.04 -12.88
N SER A 92 1.04 -10.75 -13.23
CA SER A 92 1.93 -11.61 -14.01
C SER A 92 3.07 -12.11 -13.13
N PRO A 93 3.09 -13.40 -12.73
CA PRO A 93 4.18 -13.95 -11.92
C PRO A 93 5.54 -13.95 -12.62
N THR A 94 5.54 -13.94 -13.97
CA THR A 94 6.78 -14.01 -14.76
C THR A 94 7.64 -12.76 -14.60
N ASP A 95 7.01 -11.59 -14.57
CA ASP A 95 7.68 -10.29 -14.48
C ASP A 95 7.25 -9.47 -13.26
N LYS A 96 6.45 -10.07 -12.37
CA LYS A 96 6.00 -9.51 -11.09
C LYS A 96 5.33 -8.14 -11.23
N THR A 97 4.52 -8.02 -12.27
CA THR A 97 3.81 -6.77 -12.61
C THR A 97 2.31 -6.95 -12.56
N LEU A 98 1.58 -5.87 -12.23
CA LEU A 98 0.17 -5.74 -12.50
C LEU A 98 -0.04 -5.10 -13.88
N ASN A 99 -0.87 -5.73 -14.71
CA ASN A 99 -1.06 -5.38 -16.11
C ASN A 99 -2.51 -5.01 -16.40
N CYS A 100 -2.71 -3.84 -16.98
CA CYS A 100 -4.02 -3.33 -17.34
C CYS A 100 -4.41 -3.78 -18.77
N PRO A 101 -5.53 -4.49 -18.95
CA PRO A 101 -5.96 -4.93 -20.27
C PRO A 101 -6.52 -3.80 -21.13
N GLY A 102 -6.91 -2.65 -20.54
CA GLY A 102 -7.54 -1.55 -21.26
C GLY A 102 -6.58 -0.80 -22.19
N HIS A 103 -5.51 -0.25 -21.64
CA HIS A 103 -4.53 0.58 -22.39
C HIS A 103 -3.08 0.18 -22.05
N HIS A 104 -2.88 -1.07 -21.61
CA HIS A 104 -1.57 -1.71 -21.42
C HIS A 104 -0.64 -1.01 -20.43
N SER A 105 -1.20 -0.29 -19.44
CA SER A 105 -0.37 0.19 -18.31
C SER A 105 0.16 -0.98 -17.52
N ARG A 106 1.42 -0.89 -17.12
CA ARG A 106 2.14 -1.91 -16.34
C ARG A 106 2.76 -1.27 -15.12
N PHE A 107 2.72 -2.01 -14.02
CA PHE A 107 3.16 -1.53 -12.71
C PHE A 107 4.04 -2.58 -12.06
N ASP A 108 5.23 -2.16 -11.61
CA ASP A 108 6.20 -3.02 -10.95
C ASP A 108 5.84 -3.18 -9.46
N CYS A 109 5.47 -4.41 -9.08
CA CYS A 109 5.07 -4.71 -7.71
C CYS A 109 6.26 -4.86 -6.73
N GLU A 110 7.49 -5.01 -7.22
CA GLU A 110 8.69 -5.05 -6.39
C GLU A 110 9.17 -3.63 -6.00
N VAL A 111 8.70 -2.60 -6.72
CA VAL A 111 9.10 -1.20 -6.54
C VAL A 111 7.87 -0.34 -6.26
N GLY A 112 7.15 -0.65 -5.14
CA GLY A 112 6.03 0.16 -4.64
C GLY A 112 4.90 0.40 -5.64
N GLY A 113 4.66 -0.52 -6.60
CA GLY A 113 3.63 -0.34 -7.63
C GLY A 113 3.96 0.74 -8.66
N GLN A 114 5.26 1.01 -8.90
CA GLN A 114 5.71 2.02 -9.84
C GLN A 114 5.17 1.77 -11.25
N GLN A 115 4.58 2.78 -11.86
CA GLN A 115 4.15 2.73 -13.26
C GLN A 115 5.39 2.72 -14.17
N ILE A 116 5.54 1.64 -14.96
CA ILE A 116 6.71 1.42 -15.83
C ILE A 116 6.37 1.47 -17.32
N TRP A 117 5.09 1.37 -17.69
CA TRP A 117 4.64 1.42 -19.08
C TRP A 117 3.16 1.81 -19.18
N GLY A 118 2.78 2.41 -20.33
CA GLY A 118 1.40 2.64 -20.72
C GLY A 118 0.86 4.02 -20.35
N HIS A 119 -0.47 4.16 -20.29
CA HIS A 119 -1.16 5.45 -20.22
C HIS A 119 -1.44 5.98 -18.81
N ALA A 120 -1.22 5.19 -17.78
CA ALA A 120 -1.34 5.70 -16.41
C ALA A 120 -0.30 6.79 -16.14
N THR A 121 -0.64 7.75 -15.27
CA THR A 121 0.22 8.87 -14.91
C THR A 121 0.55 8.90 -13.42
N SER A 122 0.09 7.90 -12.68
CA SER A 122 0.39 7.68 -11.26
C SER A 122 0.75 6.21 -11.01
N ASN A 123 1.40 5.94 -9.89
CA ASN A 123 1.65 4.58 -9.42
C ASN A 123 0.35 3.92 -8.95
N LEU A 124 0.42 2.65 -8.59
CA LEU A 124 -0.69 1.96 -7.93
C LEU A 124 -0.88 2.48 -6.51
N ALA A 125 -2.11 2.50 -6.04
CA ALA A 125 -2.41 2.65 -4.63
C ALA A 125 -1.92 1.41 -3.88
N GLN A 126 -0.91 1.58 -3.02
CA GLN A 126 -0.36 0.53 -2.17
C GLN A 126 -1.09 0.54 -0.82
N PHE A 127 -1.46 -0.64 -0.34
CA PHE A 127 -2.06 -0.79 0.99
C PHE A 127 -0.94 -0.86 2.04
N LEU A 128 -1.05 -0.03 3.06
CA LEU A 128 -0.10 0.01 4.17
C LEU A 128 -0.39 -1.16 5.11
N LEU A 129 0.55 -2.07 5.18
CA LEU A 129 0.38 -3.33 5.90
C LEU A 129 1.14 -3.34 7.22
N ARG A 130 0.65 -4.14 8.16
CA ARG A 130 1.34 -4.55 9.39
C ARG A 130 1.16 -6.05 9.59
N VAL A 131 2.19 -6.71 10.07
CA VAL A 131 2.13 -8.11 10.51
C VAL A 131 2.24 -8.15 12.02
N ASP A 132 1.36 -8.89 12.67
CA ASP A 132 1.38 -9.07 14.13
C ASP A 132 2.19 -10.31 14.56
N ASP A 133 2.28 -10.52 15.90
CA ASP A 133 3.05 -11.61 16.50
C ASP A 133 2.50 -13.02 16.19
N GLN A 134 1.23 -13.11 15.73
CA GLN A 134 0.62 -14.36 15.27
C GLN A 134 0.82 -14.60 13.77
N GLY A 135 1.45 -13.67 13.07
CA GLY A 135 1.63 -13.70 11.62
C GLY A 135 0.41 -13.24 10.85
N ASP A 136 -0.57 -12.65 11.50
CA ASP A 136 -1.73 -12.07 10.82
C ASP A 136 -1.35 -10.75 10.16
N ILE A 137 -1.76 -10.60 8.90
CA ILE A 137 -1.51 -9.45 8.05
C ILE A 137 -2.72 -8.52 8.11
N HIS A 138 -2.50 -7.30 8.55
CA HIS A 138 -3.51 -6.25 8.65
C HIS A 138 -3.20 -5.12 7.68
N ALA A 139 -4.22 -4.64 6.96
CA ALA A 139 -4.14 -3.37 6.24
C ALA A 139 -4.65 -2.25 7.14
N GLU A 140 -3.90 -1.14 7.21
CA GLU A 140 -4.16 -0.01 8.11
C GLU A 140 -4.15 1.34 7.40
N GLY A 141 -4.03 1.35 6.07
CA GLY A 141 -4.00 2.57 5.27
C GLY A 141 -3.83 2.31 3.78
N VAL A 142 -3.93 3.38 3.01
CA VAL A 142 -3.63 3.41 1.58
C VAL A 142 -2.84 4.68 1.29
N ASP A 143 -1.75 4.59 0.56
CA ASP A 143 -0.85 5.71 0.28
C ASP A 143 -1.39 6.68 -0.78
N GLU A 144 -2.20 6.19 -1.73
CA GLU A 144 -2.77 6.95 -2.83
C GLU A 144 -4.29 6.82 -2.87
N LEU A 145 -4.97 7.74 -3.57
CA LEU A 145 -6.42 7.63 -3.77
C LEU A 145 -6.74 6.50 -4.76
N ILE A 146 -7.55 5.54 -4.31
CA ILE A 146 -8.04 4.46 -5.16
C ILE A 146 -8.93 5.05 -6.27
N TYR A 147 -8.77 4.57 -7.49
CA TYR A 147 -9.51 5.06 -8.63
C TYR A 147 -11.03 5.06 -8.40
N GLY A 148 -11.66 6.17 -8.80
CA GLY A 148 -13.12 6.34 -8.71
C GLY A 148 -13.64 6.80 -7.35
N ARG A 149 -12.76 7.01 -6.36
CA ARG A 149 -13.13 7.47 -5.03
C ARG A 149 -12.85 8.95 -4.83
N LEU A 150 -13.68 9.62 -4.03
CA LEU A 150 -13.42 10.96 -3.50
C LEU A 150 -12.67 10.91 -2.16
N SER A 151 -12.80 9.78 -1.46
CA SER A 151 -12.08 9.43 -0.23
C SER A 151 -11.95 7.91 -0.19
N ASN A 152 -10.83 7.38 0.28
CA ASN A 152 -10.66 5.92 0.43
C ASN A 152 -11.49 5.37 1.59
N VAL A 153 -11.87 6.21 2.53
CA VAL A 153 -12.72 5.87 3.69
C VAL A 153 -13.97 6.75 3.65
N LEU A 154 -15.13 6.17 3.83
CA LEU A 154 -16.45 6.84 3.84
C LEU A 154 -16.88 7.18 5.27
#